data_69d9e645c4fe885ee330693f4e5d755e
#
_entry.id   69d9e645c4fe885ee330693f4e5d755e
#
_cell.length_a   1.000
_cell.length_b   1.000
_cell.length_c   1.000
_cell.angle_alpha   90.00
_cell.angle_beta   90.00
_cell.angle_gamma   90.00
#
_symmetry.space_group_name_H-M   'P 1'
#
loop_
_entity.id
_entity.type
_entity.pdbx_description
1 polymer ?
#
loop_
_entity_poly.entity_id
_entity_poly.type
_entity_poly.pdbx_seq_one_letter_code
_entity_poly.pdbx_strand_id
1 'polypeptide(L)'
;MRRRIRSAAFPVHRHSVPQLLVDGVLVALAYFLAFQLRFADVYPKRYEQLFESTVLWVVAVSLVVLAAFGLYERLWTFVGQRDYEGVVKGVVVSTLIVVGAIALLHPVQTSSRGSLSSTVTLPASVIALFLLLMLALLLGARFLVHLIVEGRVRSFRVQKGARDVLIVGGGDGGRLVVRELARNPQLRLRPVGFVDDDPRKQGIKDEHGLKVLGTTSSEDLAKILDEVEPEEVVIAIPSAPGTLRARVVTACRKRGIQVRTTPTVFELLRDGSGQLQVTRQLRAVRVEDMLGREPVRMELERVGAYLANEVVLVTGAGGSIGGELCRQIARVNPRRLVLLDHAEDNLFEILRELEEERHVRTAVPVLADCKEEERMREVLTEHHPSIVFHAAAYKHVTMMELNPVEAIRNNALATRLAARIAGEVGVGRFVLVSTDKAVKPATVMGASKALAEWAVEAAAARYPATRYATVRFGNVLGSSGSVVQIFRRQIGAGGPVTVTDPRMTRYFMTIPESVQLIIRAGSLSEGSGEVFVLEMGDSIGIMDLAETMIRLSGL
;
A
#
# COMPACT_ATOMS: atom_id res chain seq x y z
N MET A 1 -2.23 -22.79 1.35
CA MET A 1 -1.32 -23.65 0.56
C MET A 1 -1.74 -23.61 -0.91
N ARG A 2 -1.26 -22.63 -1.70
CA ARG A 2 -1.60 -22.48 -3.13
C ARG A 2 -0.73 -23.45 -3.93
N ARG A 3 -1.32 -24.48 -4.51
CA ARG A 3 -0.68 -25.35 -5.52
C ARG A 3 -0.29 -24.47 -6.72
N ARG A 4 1.00 -24.29 -6.95
CA ARG A 4 1.52 -23.79 -8.22
C ARG A 4 1.22 -24.86 -9.28
N ILE A 5 0.29 -24.56 -10.16
CA ILE A 5 0.13 -25.31 -11.42
C ILE A 5 1.37 -24.97 -12.25
N ARG A 6 2.35 -25.87 -12.25
CA ARG A 6 3.44 -25.84 -13.24
C ARG A 6 2.83 -26.27 -14.56
N SER A 7 2.66 -25.34 -15.49
CA SER A 7 2.41 -25.73 -16.88
C SER A 7 3.66 -26.47 -17.39
N ALA A 8 3.47 -27.60 -18.01
CA ALA A 8 4.52 -28.44 -18.63
C ALA A 8 5.02 -27.85 -19.96
N ALA A 9 5.00 -26.53 -20.12
CA ALA A 9 5.58 -25.83 -21.26
C ALA A 9 7.07 -25.58 -21.02
N PHE A 10 7.90 -25.83 -22.01
CA PHE A 10 9.32 -25.54 -22.02
C PHE A 10 9.59 -24.13 -21.44
N PRO A 11 10.54 -23.96 -20.52
CA PRO A 11 10.75 -22.71 -19.78
C PRO A 11 11.47 -21.61 -20.62
N VAL A 12 11.17 -21.50 -21.89
CA VAL A 12 11.74 -20.50 -22.81
C VAL A 12 10.63 -19.65 -23.40
N HIS A 13 10.60 -18.39 -23.02
CA HIS A 13 9.64 -17.44 -23.58
C HIS A 13 10.08 -16.98 -24.98
N ARG A 14 9.14 -16.74 -25.90
CA ARG A 14 9.41 -16.27 -27.27
C ARG A 14 10.36 -15.07 -27.36
N HIS A 15 10.35 -14.21 -26.35
CA HIS A 15 11.23 -13.03 -26.27
C HIS A 15 12.63 -13.33 -25.69
N SER A 16 12.90 -14.54 -25.21
CA SER A 16 14.19 -14.94 -24.65
C SER A 16 15.10 -15.66 -25.67
N VAL A 17 14.63 -15.87 -26.89
CA VAL A 17 15.41 -16.48 -27.96
C VAL A 17 16.73 -15.75 -28.26
N PRO A 18 16.76 -14.40 -28.34
CA PRO A 18 18.02 -13.67 -28.52
C PRO A 18 19.01 -13.90 -27.38
N GLN A 19 18.52 -14.01 -26.13
CA GLN A 19 19.32 -14.26 -24.95
C GLN A 19 19.97 -15.66 -25.01
N LEU A 20 19.20 -16.66 -25.42
CA LEU A 20 19.66 -18.02 -25.59
C LEU A 20 20.75 -18.12 -26.66
N LEU A 21 20.61 -17.40 -27.78
CA LEU A 21 21.64 -17.34 -28.83
C LEU A 21 22.94 -16.70 -28.32
N VAL A 22 22.84 -15.58 -27.62
CA VAL A 22 24.02 -14.91 -27.03
C VAL A 22 24.71 -15.80 -26.02
N ASP A 23 23.97 -16.43 -25.08
CA ASP A 23 24.53 -17.36 -24.12
C ASP A 23 25.20 -18.57 -24.81
N GLY A 24 24.62 -19.09 -25.87
CA GLY A 24 25.18 -20.16 -26.64
C GLY A 24 26.55 -19.80 -27.26
N VAL A 25 26.65 -18.60 -27.83
CA VAL A 25 27.93 -18.07 -28.35
C VAL A 25 28.94 -17.86 -27.22
N LEU A 26 28.51 -17.34 -26.07
CA LEU A 26 29.42 -17.12 -24.91
C LEU A 26 29.94 -18.45 -24.32
N VAL A 27 29.07 -19.49 -24.25
CA VAL A 27 29.48 -20.82 -23.82
C VAL A 27 30.48 -21.44 -24.80
N ALA A 28 30.23 -21.36 -26.12
CA ALA A 28 31.13 -21.83 -27.14
C ALA A 28 32.50 -21.11 -27.06
N LEU A 29 32.45 -19.78 -26.88
CA LEU A 29 33.63 -18.95 -26.73
C LEU A 29 34.42 -19.33 -25.45
N ALA A 30 33.73 -19.54 -24.33
CA ALA A 30 34.38 -19.97 -23.08
C ALA A 30 35.08 -21.30 -23.23
N TYR A 31 34.43 -22.25 -23.92
CA TYR A 31 34.98 -23.58 -24.16
C TYR A 31 36.20 -23.51 -25.12
N PHE A 32 36.09 -22.76 -26.20
CA PHE A 32 37.19 -22.51 -27.14
C PHE A 32 38.39 -21.85 -26.44
N LEU A 33 38.17 -20.76 -25.73
CA LEU A 33 39.25 -20.06 -25.02
C LEU A 33 39.92 -20.94 -23.94
N ALA A 34 39.16 -21.81 -23.28
CA ALA A 34 39.74 -22.74 -22.30
C ALA A 34 40.78 -23.68 -22.91
N PHE A 35 40.52 -24.16 -24.14
CA PHE A 35 41.49 -24.98 -24.88
C PHE A 35 42.64 -24.13 -25.40
N GLN A 36 42.40 -22.96 -25.99
CA GLN A 36 43.42 -22.08 -26.53
C GLN A 36 44.41 -21.63 -25.44
N LEU A 37 43.91 -21.18 -24.29
CA LEU A 37 44.75 -20.73 -23.17
C LEU A 37 45.58 -21.87 -22.56
N ARG A 38 45.07 -23.13 -22.63
CA ARG A 38 45.79 -24.27 -22.11
C ARG A 38 46.89 -24.75 -23.07
N PHE A 39 46.68 -24.68 -24.38
CA PHE A 39 47.52 -25.23 -25.42
C PHE A 39 48.09 -24.16 -26.35
N ALA A 40 48.40 -22.98 -25.81
CA ALA A 40 48.83 -21.81 -26.58
C ALA A 40 50.05 -22.07 -27.51
N ASP A 41 51.03 -22.89 -27.07
CA ASP A 41 52.25 -23.12 -27.80
C ASP A 41 52.20 -24.36 -28.71
N VAL A 42 51.51 -25.41 -28.30
CA VAL A 42 51.39 -26.66 -29.06
C VAL A 42 49.99 -27.25 -28.83
N TYR A 43 49.18 -27.28 -29.88
CA TYR A 43 47.83 -27.84 -29.83
C TYR A 43 47.87 -29.32 -30.27
N PRO A 44 47.82 -30.28 -29.32
CA PRO A 44 47.89 -31.68 -29.68
C PRO A 44 46.64 -32.13 -30.46
N LYS A 45 46.76 -32.76 -31.61
CA LYS A 45 45.67 -33.21 -32.49
C LYS A 45 44.54 -33.96 -31.77
N ARG A 46 44.87 -34.74 -30.71
CA ARG A 46 43.89 -35.45 -29.89
C ARG A 46 42.91 -34.52 -29.13
N TYR A 47 43.38 -33.37 -28.71
CA TYR A 47 42.54 -32.39 -28.02
C TYR A 47 41.76 -31.50 -29.00
N GLU A 48 42.28 -31.25 -30.19
CA GLU A 48 41.58 -30.63 -31.29
C GLU A 48 40.36 -31.47 -31.70
N GLN A 49 40.55 -32.77 -31.92
CA GLN A 49 39.45 -33.70 -32.21
C GLN A 49 38.45 -33.77 -31.06
N LEU A 50 38.92 -33.73 -29.79
CA LEU A 50 38.02 -33.69 -28.63
C LEU A 50 37.16 -32.43 -28.63
N PHE A 51 37.77 -31.27 -28.88
CA PHE A 51 37.02 -30.01 -28.98
C PHE A 51 35.97 -30.05 -30.09
N GLU A 52 36.37 -30.42 -31.32
CA GLU A 52 35.45 -30.47 -32.47
C GLU A 52 34.29 -31.43 -32.25
N SER A 53 34.53 -32.61 -31.65
CA SER A 53 33.48 -33.60 -31.38
C SER A 53 32.58 -33.22 -30.22
N THR A 54 32.98 -32.31 -29.34
CA THR A 54 32.22 -32.01 -28.11
C THR A 54 31.55 -30.62 -28.09
N VAL A 55 32.06 -29.62 -28.82
CA VAL A 55 31.64 -28.22 -28.70
C VAL A 55 30.11 -28.04 -28.87
N LEU A 56 29.51 -28.68 -29.86
CA LEU A 56 28.05 -28.50 -30.16
C LEU A 56 27.16 -29.03 -29.02
N TRP A 57 27.45 -30.22 -28.52
CA TRP A 57 26.63 -30.79 -27.46
C TRP A 57 26.97 -30.19 -26.08
N VAL A 58 28.22 -29.74 -25.85
CA VAL A 58 28.57 -28.95 -24.65
C VAL A 58 27.75 -27.69 -24.59
N VAL A 59 27.60 -26.95 -25.69
CA VAL A 59 26.73 -25.78 -25.78
C VAL A 59 25.29 -26.16 -25.51
N ALA A 60 24.78 -27.20 -26.18
CA ALA A 60 23.40 -27.64 -26.04
C ALA A 60 23.06 -28.05 -24.59
N VAL A 61 23.91 -28.87 -23.96
CA VAL A 61 23.73 -29.29 -22.57
C VAL A 61 23.77 -28.08 -21.61
N SER A 62 24.74 -27.18 -21.80
CA SER A 62 24.86 -25.99 -20.97
C SER A 62 23.59 -25.11 -21.07
N LEU A 63 23.06 -24.87 -22.26
CA LEU A 63 21.85 -24.09 -22.47
C LEU A 63 20.61 -24.77 -21.85
N VAL A 64 20.49 -26.09 -21.94
CA VAL A 64 19.40 -26.85 -21.29
C VAL A 64 19.48 -26.73 -19.77
N VAL A 65 20.69 -26.85 -19.20
CA VAL A 65 20.87 -26.68 -17.76
C VAL A 65 20.54 -25.26 -17.32
N LEU A 66 21.04 -24.24 -18.03
CA LEU A 66 20.74 -22.84 -17.74
C LEU A 66 19.23 -22.55 -17.83
N ALA A 67 18.54 -23.17 -18.81
CA ALA A 67 17.08 -23.09 -18.92
C ALA A 67 16.37 -23.73 -17.72
N ALA A 68 16.83 -24.89 -17.26
CA ALA A 68 16.27 -25.59 -16.11
C ALA A 68 16.41 -24.76 -14.79
N PHE A 69 17.44 -23.90 -14.69
CA PHE A 69 17.61 -22.93 -13.61
C PHE A 69 16.77 -21.67 -13.80
N GLY A 70 15.89 -21.60 -14.83
CA GLY A 70 14.93 -20.52 -15.05
C GLY A 70 15.55 -19.24 -15.63
N LEU A 71 16.78 -19.27 -16.19
CA LEU A 71 17.45 -18.09 -16.69
C LEU A 71 16.78 -17.45 -17.93
N TYR A 72 15.91 -18.17 -18.62
CA TYR A 72 15.19 -17.71 -19.82
C TYR A 72 13.70 -17.43 -19.58
N GLU A 73 13.25 -17.46 -18.32
CA GLU A 73 11.89 -17.07 -17.93
C GLU A 73 11.73 -15.54 -17.87
N ARG A 74 12.82 -14.79 -17.77
CA ARG A 74 12.85 -13.32 -17.62
C ARG A 74 13.81 -12.68 -18.62
N LEU A 75 13.47 -11.43 -19.00
CA LEU A 75 14.38 -10.61 -19.81
C LEU A 75 15.56 -10.10 -18.97
N TRP A 76 16.75 -9.99 -19.56
CA TRP A 76 17.96 -9.45 -18.92
C TRP A 76 17.82 -8.00 -18.42
N THR A 77 16.80 -7.27 -18.88
CA THR A 77 16.46 -5.93 -18.38
C THR A 77 15.96 -5.92 -16.93
N PHE A 78 15.56 -7.08 -16.37
CA PHE A 78 15.01 -7.24 -15.02
C PHE A 78 15.86 -8.18 -14.16
N VAL A 79 17.17 -8.19 -14.36
CA VAL A 79 18.11 -9.06 -13.62
C VAL A 79 18.17 -8.64 -12.15
N GLY A 80 17.86 -9.56 -11.24
CA GLY A 80 17.97 -9.39 -9.81
C GLY A 80 19.04 -10.31 -9.18
N GLN A 81 19.28 -10.17 -7.88
CA GLN A 81 20.26 -10.99 -7.15
C GLN A 81 20.05 -12.50 -7.36
N ARG A 82 18.81 -12.97 -7.44
CA ARG A 82 18.47 -14.39 -7.67
C ARG A 82 18.89 -14.90 -9.04
N ASP A 83 18.95 -14.03 -10.04
CA ASP A 83 19.35 -14.41 -11.40
C ASP A 83 20.87 -14.63 -11.46
N TYR A 84 21.66 -13.83 -10.74
CA TYR A 84 23.10 -14.06 -10.59
C TYR A 84 23.39 -15.38 -9.86
N GLU A 85 22.66 -15.70 -8.80
CA GLU A 85 22.75 -17.01 -8.14
C GLU A 85 22.40 -18.17 -9.08
N GLY A 86 21.37 -17.98 -9.91
CA GLY A 86 20.95 -18.95 -10.93
C GLY A 86 22.06 -19.22 -11.95
N VAL A 87 22.73 -18.17 -12.43
CA VAL A 87 23.89 -18.30 -13.34
C VAL A 87 25.01 -19.13 -12.70
N VAL A 88 25.41 -18.77 -11.47
CA VAL A 88 26.48 -19.49 -10.77
C VAL A 88 26.14 -20.96 -10.60
N LYS A 89 24.95 -21.28 -10.10
CA LYS A 89 24.51 -22.67 -9.91
C LYS A 89 24.42 -23.43 -11.24
N GLY A 90 23.84 -22.78 -12.27
CA GLY A 90 23.69 -23.38 -13.60
C GLY A 90 25.04 -23.68 -14.27
N VAL A 91 26.02 -22.75 -14.16
CA VAL A 91 27.38 -22.94 -14.71
C VAL A 91 28.11 -24.08 -14.01
N VAL A 92 28.08 -24.15 -12.69
CA VAL A 92 28.72 -25.24 -11.93
C VAL A 92 28.09 -26.58 -12.31
N VAL A 93 26.76 -26.67 -12.31
CA VAL A 93 26.06 -27.94 -12.65
C VAL A 93 26.31 -28.34 -14.10
N SER A 94 26.26 -27.40 -15.06
CA SER A 94 26.52 -27.71 -16.46
C SER A 94 27.96 -28.18 -16.68
N THR A 95 28.95 -27.55 -16.03
CA THR A 95 30.36 -27.98 -16.10
C THR A 95 30.53 -29.39 -15.55
N LEU A 96 29.91 -29.72 -14.41
CA LEU A 96 29.97 -31.08 -13.85
C LEU A 96 29.36 -32.11 -14.78
N ILE A 97 28.20 -31.81 -15.38
CA ILE A 97 27.53 -32.71 -16.34
C ILE A 97 28.38 -32.91 -17.58
N VAL A 98 28.96 -31.84 -18.14
CA VAL A 98 29.83 -31.89 -19.31
C VAL A 98 31.06 -32.76 -19.03
N VAL A 99 31.74 -32.52 -17.90
CA VAL A 99 32.93 -33.31 -17.50
C VAL A 99 32.56 -34.77 -17.30
N GLY A 100 31.49 -35.06 -16.58
CA GLY A 100 30.99 -36.41 -16.36
C GLY A 100 30.62 -37.13 -17.68
N ALA A 101 29.96 -36.41 -18.60
CA ALA A 101 29.61 -36.97 -19.89
C ALA A 101 30.82 -37.29 -20.77
N ILE A 102 31.83 -36.41 -20.82
CA ILE A 102 33.07 -36.68 -21.55
C ILE A 102 33.83 -37.85 -20.94
N ALA A 103 33.89 -37.94 -19.62
CA ALA A 103 34.51 -39.05 -18.92
C ALA A 103 33.81 -40.41 -19.10
N LEU A 104 32.49 -40.39 -19.33
CA LEU A 104 31.68 -41.62 -19.51
C LEU A 104 31.63 -42.06 -20.97
N LEU A 105 31.46 -41.12 -21.90
CA LEU A 105 31.22 -41.42 -23.32
C LEU A 105 32.50 -41.63 -24.12
N HIS A 106 33.67 -41.15 -23.62
CA HIS A 106 34.97 -41.25 -24.27
C HIS A 106 34.93 -40.90 -25.78
N PRO A 107 34.50 -39.68 -26.18
CA PRO A 107 34.21 -39.33 -27.58
C PRO A 107 35.45 -39.43 -28.50
N VAL A 108 36.64 -39.47 -27.97
CA VAL A 108 37.87 -39.65 -28.73
C VAL A 108 38.72 -40.75 -28.09
N GLN A 109 39.08 -41.75 -28.92
CA GLN A 109 39.99 -42.83 -28.56
C GLN A 109 41.22 -42.76 -29.46
N THR A 110 42.43 -42.75 -28.90
CA THR A 110 43.66 -42.81 -29.66
C THR A 110 44.15 -44.23 -29.66
N SER A 111 44.22 -44.83 -30.88
CA SER A 111 44.85 -46.15 -31.09
C SER A 111 46.29 -45.94 -31.48
N SER A 112 47.23 -46.41 -30.66
CA SER A 112 48.64 -46.46 -30.99
C SER A 112 48.98 -47.94 -31.37
N ARG A 113 49.76 -48.13 -32.46
CA ARG A 113 50.19 -49.49 -32.91
C ARG A 113 50.90 -50.21 -31.76
N GLY A 114 50.25 -51.22 -31.17
CA GLY A 114 50.84 -52.08 -30.16
C GLY A 114 50.51 -51.73 -28.68
N SER A 115 49.63 -50.78 -28.36
CA SER A 115 49.22 -50.43 -26.99
C SER A 115 47.68 -50.39 -26.86
N LEU A 116 47.17 -50.64 -25.63
CA LEU A 116 45.75 -50.48 -25.29
C LEU A 116 45.27 -49.07 -25.68
N SER A 117 44.09 -48.99 -26.31
CA SER A 117 43.48 -47.72 -26.68
C SER A 117 43.37 -46.80 -25.45
N SER A 118 44.06 -45.69 -25.47
CA SER A 118 43.93 -44.70 -24.38
C SER A 118 42.78 -43.73 -24.67
N THR A 119 41.89 -43.56 -23.71
CA THR A 119 40.78 -42.59 -23.76
C THR A 119 41.32 -41.20 -23.51
N VAL A 120 40.84 -40.23 -24.28
CA VAL A 120 41.18 -38.79 -24.08
C VAL A 120 40.16 -38.15 -23.15
N THR A 121 40.60 -37.71 -21.99
CA THR A 121 39.79 -36.96 -21.01
C THR A 121 40.16 -35.48 -21.01
N LEU A 122 39.25 -34.64 -20.50
CA LEU A 122 39.52 -33.21 -20.32
C LEU A 122 40.63 -33.00 -19.27
N PRO A 123 41.65 -32.22 -19.57
CA PRO A 123 42.63 -31.81 -18.55
C PRO A 123 41.96 -30.96 -17.47
N ALA A 124 42.38 -31.13 -16.21
CA ALA A 124 41.83 -30.38 -15.07
C ALA A 124 41.93 -28.85 -15.26
N SER A 125 43.02 -28.39 -15.93
CA SER A 125 43.20 -26.98 -16.26
C SER A 125 42.18 -26.47 -17.29
N VAL A 126 41.76 -27.27 -18.28
CA VAL A 126 40.72 -26.90 -19.23
C VAL A 126 39.35 -26.81 -18.52
N ILE A 127 39.11 -27.74 -17.60
CA ILE A 127 37.87 -27.72 -16.79
C ILE A 127 37.78 -26.45 -15.95
N ALA A 128 38.89 -26.10 -15.24
CA ALA A 128 38.95 -24.90 -14.41
C ALA A 128 38.81 -23.62 -15.24
N LEU A 129 39.53 -23.54 -16.39
CA LEU A 129 39.40 -22.39 -17.29
C LEU A 129 38.01 -22.26 -17.89
N PHE A 130 37.40 -23.37 -18.34
CA PHE A 130 36.02 -23.34 -18.86
C PHE A 130 35.02 -22.85 -17.83
N LEU A 131 35.09 -23.35 -16.58
CA LEU A 131 34.23 -22.90 -15.49
C LEU A 131 34.37 -21.39 -15.25
N LEU A 132 35.62 -20.91 -15.10
CA LEU A 132 35.90 -19.51 -14.81
C LEU A 132 35.50 -18.58 -15.96
N LEU A 133 35.85 -18.95 -17.20
CA LEU A 133 35.48 -18.16 -18.39
C LEU A 133 34.00 -18.13 -18.63
N MET A 134 33.29 -19.25 -18.47
CA MET A 134 31.86 -19.32 -18.60
C MET A 134 31.17 -18.44 -17.55
N LEU A 135 31.62 -18.48 -16.29
CA LEU A 135 31.13 -17.58 -15.24
C LEU A 135 31.39 -16.10 -15.61
N ALA A 136 32.62 -15.76 -15.97
CA ALA A 136 32.98 -14.39 -16.29
C ALA A 136 32.19 -13.83 -17.48
N LEU A 137 32.05 -14.59 -18.56
CA LEU A 137 31.36 -14.15 -19.77
C LEU A 137 29.83 -14.02 -19.54
N LEU A 138 29.21 -15.01 -18.90
CA LEU A 138 27.74 -14.98 -18.65
C LEU A 138 27.35 -13.94 -17.62
N LEU A 139 28.11 -13.78 -16.53
CA LEU A 139 27.88 -12.72 -15.54
C LEU A 139 28.19 -11.34 -16.11
N GLY A 140 29.32 -11.22 -16.84
CA GLY A 140 29.74 -9.98 -17.48
C GLY A 140 28.75 -9.47 -18.52
N ALA A 141 28.20 -10.35 -19.35
CA ALA A 141 27.17 -9.98 -20.32
C ALA A 141 25.89 -9.42 -19.62
N ARG A 142 25.44 -10.09 -18.57
CA ARG A 142 24.27 -9.62 -17.78
C ARG A 142 24.55 -8.31 -17.09
N PHE A 143 25.75 -8.17 -16.51
CA PHE A 143 26.18 -6.92 -15.87
C PHE A 143 26.27 -5.76 -16.89
N LEU A 144 26.80 -6.02 -18.08
CA LEU A 144 26.91 -5.01 -19.14
C LEU A 144 25.52 -4.53 -19.60
N VAL A 145 24.57 -5.45 -19.79
CA VAL A 145 23.18 -5.10 -20.11
C VAL A 145 22.55 -4.28 -19.00
N HIS A 146 22.77 -4.69 -17.73
CA HIS A 146 22.30 -3.96 -16.56
C HIS A 146 22.87 -2.53 -16.53
N LEU A 147 24.17 -2.35 -16.75
CA LEU A 147 24.80 -1.02 -16.84
C LEU A 147 24.22 -0.14 -17.95
N ILE A 148 23.98 -0.72 -19.14
CA ILE A 148 23.42 0.04 -20.29
C ILE A 148 21.97 0.46 -19.99
N VAL A 149 21.16 -0.43 -19.42
CA VAL A 149 19.76 -0.16 -19.07
C VAL A 149 19.68 0.84 -17.94
N GLU A 150 20.47 0.65 -16.88
CA GLU A 150 20.49 1.52 -15.71
C GLU A 150 21.12 2.88 -16.01
N GLY A 151 22.13 2.92 -16.86
CA GLY A 151 22.73 4.18 -17.34
C GLY A 151 21.75 5.06 -18.14
N ARG A 152 20.82 4.45 -18.87
CA ARG A 152 19.72 5.18 -19.53
C ARG A 152 18.69 5.74 -18.54
N VAL A 153 18.48 5.09 -17.40
CA VAL A 153 17.56 5.54 -16.33
C VAL A 153 18.23 6.58 -15.43
N ARG A 154 19.55 6.52 -15.24
CA ARG A 154 20.33 7.49 -14.42
C ARG A 154 20.41 8.89 -15.01
N SER A 155 20.28 9.04 -16.33
CA SER A 155 20.35 10.35 -16.97
C SER A 155 18.93 10.90 -17.11
N PHE A 156 18.55 11.87 -16.26
CA PHE A 156 17.36 12.68 -16.51
C PHE A 156 17.58 13.41 -17.86
N ARG A 157 16.96 12.91 -18.93
CA ARG A 157 16.90 13.66 -20.18
C ARG A 157 16.17 14.96 -19.90
N VAL A 158 16.89 16.06 -19.88
CA VAL A 158 16.33 17.41 -19.73
C VAL A 158 15.34 17.64 -20.87
N GLN A 159 14.06 17.47 -20.58
CA GLN A 159 13.02 17.93 -21.50
C GLN A 159 12.89 19.45 -21.34
N LYS A 160 12.95 20.19 -22.44
CA LYS A 160 12.67 21.63 -22.43
C LYS A 160 11.29 21.87 -21.79
N GLY A 161 11.24 22.70 -20.74
CA GLY A 161 10.01 23.02 -20.02
C GLY A 161 9.62 22.00 -18.92
N ALA A 162 10.55 21.19 -18.41
CA ALA A 162 10.31 20.41 -17.19
C ALA A 162 10.37 21.32 -15.97
N ARG A 163 9.39 21.18 -15.06
CA ARG A 163 9.30 21.93 -13.80
C ARG A 163 10.24 21.32 -12.76
N ASP A 164 10.93 22.18 -12.00
CA ASP A 164 11.86 21.77 -10.97
C ASP A 164 11.12 21.36 -9.71
N VAL A 165 11.48 20.20 -9.18
CA VAL A 165 10.82 19.59 -8.02
C VAL A 165 11.83 19.31 -6.93
N LEU A 166 11.63 19.91 -5.76
CA LEU A 166 12.37 19.60 -4.55
C LEU A 166 11.64 18.50 -3.76
N ILE A 167 12.37 17.50 -3.27
CA ILE A 167 11.78 16.35 -2.58
C ILE A 167 12.09 16.41 -1.10
N VAL A 168 11.06 16.44 -0.27
CA VAL A 168 11.18 16.37 1.20
C VAL A 168 11.12 14.91 1.63
N GLY A 169 12.24 14.42 2.16
CA GLY A 169 12.49 13.03 2.52
C GLY A 169 13.48 12.35 1.59
N GLY A 170 14.73 12.16 2.02
CA GLY A 170 15.81 11.44 1.30
C GLY A 170 15.88 9.95 1.63
N GLY A 171 14.82 9.36 2.20
CA GLY A 171 14.68 7.93 2.46
C GLY A 171 14.09 7.16 1.28
N ASP A 172 13.60 5.94 1.55
CA ASP A 172 13.05 5.04 0.51
C ASP A 172 11.88 5.66 -0.25
N GLY A 173 11.01 6.45 0.43
CA GLY A 173 9.90 7.16 -0.21
C GLY A 173 10.38 8.18 -1.24
N GLY A 174 11.39 8.99 -0.90
CA GLY A 174 11.97 9.99 -1.81
C GLY A 174 12.67 9.35 -3.00
N ARG A 175 13.47 8.30 -2.76
CA ARG A 175 14.13 7.54 -3.83
C ARG A 175 13.12 6.89 -4.78
N LEU A 176 12.00 6.38 -4.23
CA LEU A 176 10.92 5.83 -5.05
C LEU A 176 10.29 6.90 -5.94
N VAL A 177 10.02 8.10 -5.41
CA VAL A 177 9.50 9.24 -6.21
C VAL A 177 10.49 9.60 -7.32
N VAL A 178 11.79 9.75 -7.03
CA VAL A 178 12.82 10.05 -8.04
C VAL A 178 12.86 9.00 -9.13
N ARG A 179 12.86 7.72 -8.77
CA ARG A 179 12.87 6.60 -9.71
C ARG A 179 11.63 6.60 -10.61
N GLU A 180 10.47 6.90 -10.06
CA GLU A 180 9.23 7.00 -10.82
C GLU A 180 9.22 8.21 -11.76
N LEU A 181 9.74 9.37 -11.32
CA LEU A 181 9.91 10.54 -12.18
C LEU A 181 10.86 10.26 -13.35
N ALA A 182 11.97 9.55 -13.10
CA ALA A 182 12.92 9.13 -14.12
C ALA A 182 12.30 8.18 -15.15
N ARG A 183 11.39 7.29 -14.72
CA ARG A 183 10.68 6.34 -15.60
C ARG A 183 9.54 6.97 -16.40
N ASN A 184 9.01 8.10 -15.95
CA ASN A 184 7.84 8.77 -16.52
C ASN A 184 8.17 10.20 -16.99
N PRO A 185 9.03 10.40 -18.00
CA PRO A 185 9.43 11.74 -18.44
C PRO A 185 8.25 12.57 -18.97
N GLN A 186 7.15 11.96 -19.36
CA GLN A 186 5.92 12.64 -19.76
C GLN A 186 5.31 13.53 -18.67
N LEU A 187 5.65 13.32 -17.38
CA LEU A 187 5.19 14.16 -16.28
C LEU A 187 5.85 15.54 -16.27
N ARG A 188 6.95 15.72 -17.03
CA ARG A 188 7.72 16.96 -17.13
C ARG A 188 8.12 17.54 -15.76
N LEU A 189 8.50 16.65 -14.83
CA LEU A 189 9.00 17.00 -13.50
C LEU A 189 10.47 16.59 -13.39
N ARG A 190 11.34 17.53 -12.96
CA ARG A 190 12.77 17.33 -12.80
C ARG A 190 13.13 17.44 -11.30
N PRO A 191 13.51 16.37 -10.63
CA PRO A 191 13.98 16.47 -9.25
C PRO A 191 15.32 17.19 -9.22
N VAL A 192 15.43 18.17 -8.30
CA VAL A 192 16.64 19.02 -8.15
C VAL A 192 17.45 18.68 -6.89
N GLY A 193 16.85 18.02 -5.91
CA GLY A 193 17.51 17.61 -4.68
C GLY A 193 16.54 17.10 -3.64
N PHE A 194 17.10 16.71 -2.50
CA PHE A 194 16.36 16.28 -1.32
C PHE A 194 16.54 17.24 -0.16
N VAL A 195 15.56 17.25 0.75
CA VAL A 195 15.65 17.85 2.09
C VAL A 195 15.30 16.75 3.09
N ASP A 196 16.14 16.49 4.09
CA ASP A 196 15.94 15.40 5.09
C ASP A 196 16.55 15.82 6.43
N ASP A 197 15.87 15.52 7.54
CA ASP A 197 16.33 15.88 8.88
C ASP A 197 17.36 14.89 9.47
N ASP A 198 17.62 13.76 8.82
CA ASP A 198 18.62 12.78 9.26
C ASP A 198 20.05 13.32 8.99
N PRO A 199 20.86 13.62 10.03
CA PRO A 199 22.20 14.16 9.85
C PRO A 199 23.14 13.24 9.03
N ARG A 200 22.87 11.92 9.04
CA ARG A 200 23.68 10.94 8.31
C ARG A 200 23.49 11.02 6.79
N LYS A 201 22.43 11.68 6.33
CA LYS A 201 22.14 11.82 4.89
C LYS A 201 22.61 13.15 4.31
N GLN A 202 22.98 14.11 5.15
CA GLN A 202 23.37 15.45 4.70
C GLN A 202 24.56 15.40 3.73
N GLY A 203 24.44 16.09 2.59
CA GLY A 203 25.46 16.17 1.55
C GLY A 203 25.70 14.87 0.75
N ILE A 204 25.05 13.77 1.09
CA ILE A 204 25.17 12.51 0.34
C ILE A 204 24.37 12.62 -0.95
N LYS A 205 24.91 12.06 -2.03
CA LYS A 205 24.23 11.90 -3.32
C LYS A 205 23.51 10.54 -3.37
N ASP A 206 22.30 10.53 -3.93
CA ASP A 206 21.60 9.30 -4.25
C ASP A 206 22.17 8.61 -5.52
N GLU A 207 21.57 7.50 -5.91
CA GLU A 207 21.93 6.74 -7.13
C GLU A 207 21.74 7.52 -8.45
N HIS A 208 20.96 8.61 -8.43
CA HIS A 208 20.72 9.52 -9.56
C HIS A 208 21.60 10.78 -9.51
N GLY A 209 22.47 10.90 -8.51
CA GLY A 209 23.38 12.03 -8.33
C GLY A 209 22.74 13.25 -7.63
N LEU A 210 21.52 13.14 -7.13
CA LEU A 210 20.82 14.19 -6.40
C LEU A 210 21.33 14.26 -4.97
N LYS A 211 21.61 15.48 -4.49
CA LYS A 211 22.11 15.72 -3.13
C LYS A 211 20.99 15.96 -2.14
N VAL A 212 21.23 15.62 -0.87
CA VAL A 212 20.49 16.19 0.26
C VAL A 212 21.06 17.57 0.53
N LEU A 213 20.24 18.60 0.31
CA LEU A 213 20.63 20.01 0.32
C LEU A 213 20.64 20.61 1.73
N GLY A 214 19.86 20.05 2.65
CA GLY A 214 19.79 20.47 4.03
C GLY A 214 18.59 19.86 4.76
N THR A 215 18.15 20.53 5.85
CA THR A 215 17.10 20.06 6.76
C THR A 215 15.75 20.71 6.49
N THR A 216 14.67 20.16 7.10
CA THR A 216 13.34 20.79 7.05
C THR A 216 13.15 21.87 8.12
N SER A 217 14.19 22.30 8.85
CA SER A 217 14.10 23.43 9.78
C SER A 217 13.61 24.70 9.04
N SER A 218 12.89 25.57 9.74
CA SER A 218 12.28 26.74 9.08
C SER A 218 13.31 27.67 8.43
N GLU A 219 14.50 27.76 9.00
CA GLU A 219 15.58 28.61 8.50
C GLU A 219 16.29 27.98 7.30
N ASP A 220 16.66 26.70 7.41
CA ASP A 220 17.39 25.97 6.39
C ASP A 220 16.53 25.75 5.15
N LEU A 221 15.28 25.31 5.36
CA LEU A 221 14.30 25.14 4.28
C LEU A 221 14.05 26.45 3.52
N ALA A 222 13.96 27.59 4.25
CA ALA A 222 13.77 28.88 3.60
C ALA A 222 14.93 29.23 2.67
N LYS A 223 16.19 29.03 3.12
CA LYS A 223 17.39 29.26 2.30
C LYS A 223 17.41 28.35 1.06
N ILE A 224 17.12 27.05 1.24
CA ILE A 224 17.08 26.09 0.12
C ILE A 224 16.03 26.48 -0.92
N LEU A 225 14.85 26.89 -0.48
CA LEU A 225 13.79 27.32 -1.39
C LEU A 225 14.15 28.60 -2.16
N ASP A 226 14.90 29.51 -1.55
CA ASP A 226 15.38 30.76 -2.19
C ASP A 226 16.57 30.51 -3.14
N GLU A 227 17.41 29.50 -2.86
CA GLU A 227 18.56 29.15 -3.70
C GLU A 227 18.18 28.27 -4.90
N VAL A 228 17.24 27.35 -4.70
CA VAL A 228 16.85 26.36 -5.71
C VAL A 228 15.70 26.85 -6.58
N GLU A 229 14.83 27.71 -6.04
CA GLU A 229 13.63 28.24 -6.67
C GLU A 229 12.77 27.14 -7.35
N PRO A 230 12.42 26.05 -6.64
CA PRO A 230 11.67 24.97 -7.24
C PRO A 230 10.23 25.40 -7.56
N GLU A 231 9.69 24.96 -8.69
CA GLU A 231 8.29 25.22 -9.05
C GLU A 231 7.31 24.37 -8.25
N GLU A 232 7.78 23.21 -7.74
CA GLU A 232 6.97 22.26 -6.99
C GLU A 232 7.79 21.59 -5.88
N VAL A 233 7.17 21.32 -4.73
CA VAL A 233 7.75 20.54 -3.63
C VAL A 233 6.91 19.29 -3.40
N VAL A 234 7.57 18.14 -3.31
CA VAL A 234 6.92 16.85 -3.03
C VAL A 234 7.35 16.33 -1.67
N ILE A 235 6.40 16.19 -0.75
CA ILE A 235 6.62 15.53 0.55
C ILE A 235 6.54 14.02 0.32
N ALA A 236 7.70 13.36 0.30
CA ALA A 236 7.85 11.94 0.03
C ALA A 236 8.04 11.10 1.29
N ILE A 237 7.47 11.53 2.41
CA ILE A 237 7.47 10.84 3.70
C ILE A 237 6.01 10.49 4.02
N PRO A 238 5.54 9.26 3.74
CA PRO A 238 4.15 8.86 4.01
C PRO A 238 3.74 9.01 5.47
N SER A 239 4.70 8.82 6.40
CA SER A 239 4.53 8.95 7.86
C SER A 239 4.97 10.33 8.40
N ALA A 240 5.08 11.37 7.55
CA ALA A 240 5.51 12.68 8.00
C ALA A 240 4.58 13.23 9.10
N PRO A 241 5.12 13.73 10.23
CA PRO A 241 4.32 14.41 11.23
C PRO A 241 3.61 15.63 10.61
N GLY A 242 2.40 15.93 11.09
CA GLY A 242 1.65 17.10 10.59
C GLY A 242 2.39 18.42 10.78
N THR A 243 3.19 18.53 11.84
CA THR A 243 4.04 19.70 12.10
C THR A 243 5.10 19.93 11.02
N LEU A 244 5.71 18.84 10.50
CA LEU A 244 6.64 18.91 9.37
C LEU A 244 5.90 19.34 8.11
N ARG A 245 4.76 18.73 7.81
CA ARG A 245 3.94 19.08 6.64
C ARG A 245 3.49 20.53 6.69
N ALA A 246 3.02 21.00 7.85
CA ALA A 246 2.64 22.41 8.06
C ALA A 246 3.81 23.37 7.81
N ARG A 247 4.99 23.04 8.30
CA ARG A 247 6.22 23.84 8.11
C ARG A 247 6.57 23.96 6.63
N VAL A 248 6.64 22.82 5.92
CA VAL A 248 6.95 22.78 4.48
C VAL A 248 5.92 23.57 3.67
N VAL A 249 4.63 23.33 3.91
CA VAL A 249 3.55 24.04 3.22
C VAL A 249 3.62 25.54 3.46
N THR A 250 3.86 25.98 4.70
CA THR A 250 3.97 27.41 5.04
C THR A 250 5.16 28.07 4.35
N ALA A 251 6.33 27.41 4.34
CA ALA A 251 7.54 27.94 3.70
C ALA A 251 7.38 28.07 2.18
N CYS A 252 6.79 27.06 1.54
CA CYS A 252 6.56 27.03 0.09
C CYS A 252 5.54 28.08 -0.36
N ARG A 253 4.45 28.26 0.40
CA ARG A 253 3.39 29.19 0.04
C ARG A 253 3.80 30.67 0.07
N LYS A 254 4.64 31.05 1.01
CA LYS A 254 5.23 32.42 1.04
C LYS A 254 5.93 32.76 -0.28
N ARG A 255 6.26 31.75 -1.09
CA ARG A 255 6.99 31.84 -2.36
C ARG A 255 6.15 31.44 -3.58
N GLY A 256 4.86 31.15 -3.40
CA GLY A 256 3.98 30.69 -4.49
C GLY A 256 4.27 29.28 -5.00
N ILE A 257 5.06 28.46 -4.27
CA ILE A 257 5.47 27.13 -4.67
C ILE A 257 4.37 26.10 -4.33
N GLN A 258 4.00 25.28 -5.31
CA GLN A 258 3.02 24.22 -5.12
C GLN A 258 3.58 23.07 -4.27
N VAL A 259 2.79 22.57 -3.33
CA VAL A 259 3.18 21.41 -2.50
C VAL A 259 2.26 20.23 -2.75
N ARG A 260 2.86 19.09 -3.05
CA ARG A 260 2.17 17.79 -3.12
C ARG A 260 2.73 16.83 -2.08
N THR A 261 1.97 15.81 -1.76
CA THR A 261 2.40 14.73 -0.86
C THR A 261 2.17 13.39 -1.51
N THR A 262 3.03 12.42 -1.18
CA THR A 262 2.74 11.02 -1.48
C THR A 262 1.55 10.56 -0.64
N PRO A 263 0.67 9.68 -1.18
CA PRO A 263 -0.38 9.08 -0.38
C PRO A 263 0.23 8.29 0.78
N THR A 264 -0.51 8.20 1.87
CA THR A 264 -0.16 7.31 2.97
C THR A 264 -0.25 5.85 2.52
N VAL A 265 0.45 4.95 3.21
CA VAL A 265 0.36 3.50 2.93
C VAL A 265 -1.10 3.02 2.96
N PHE A 266 -1.92 3.64 3.78
CA PHE A 266 -3.35 3.37 3.90
C PHE A 266 -4.15 3.76 2.64
N GLU A 267 -3.87 4.92 2.06
CA GLU A 267 -4.51 5.36 0.81
C GLU A 267 -4.10 4.46 -0.36
N LEU A 268 -2.84 4.02 -0.40
CA LEU A 268 -2.32 3.07 -1.40
C LEU A 268 -3.01 1.70 -1.33
N LEU A 269 -3.31 1.22 -0.13
CA LEU A 269 -4.03 -0.04 0.07
C LEU A 269 -5.53 0.07 -0.25
N ARG A 270 -6.10 1.27 -0.16
CA ARG A 270 -7.51 1.54 -0.43
C ARG A 270 -7.84 1.47 -1.92
N ASP A 271 -6.95 1.91 -2.80
CA ASP A 271 -7.21 2.01 -4.24
C ASP A 271 -7.14 0.67 -5.00
N GLY A 272 -6.81 -0.45 -4.35
CA GLY A 272 -6.92 -1.80 -4.92
C GLY A 272 -6.12 -2.08 -6.21
N SER A 273 -5.51 -1.05 -6.80
CA SER A 273 -4.68 -1.17 -8.00
C SER A 273 -3.29 -1.66 -7.57
N GLY A 274 -3.00 -2.94 -7.75
CA GLY A 274 -1.72 -3.56 -7.40
C GLY A 274 -0.50 -3.02 -8.16
N GLN A 275 -0.57 -1.84 -8.75
CA GLN A 275 0.53 -1.10 -9.37
C GLN A 275 0.84 0.15 -8.56
N LEU A 276 1.99 0.13 -7.87
CA LEU A 276 2.59 1.26 -7.17
C LEU A 276 3.06 2.34 -8.19
N GLN A 277 2.13 3.09 -8.78
CA GLN A 277 2.46 4.30 -9.55
C GLN A 277 2.34 5.53 -8.64
N VAL A 278 3.33 5.70 -7.76
CA VAL A 278 3.37 6.77 -6.74
C VAL A 278 3.19 8.16 -7.35
N THR A 279 3.72 8.40 -8.54
CA THR A 279 3.64 9.71 -9.20
C THR A 279 2.26 10.08 -9.74
N ARG A 280 1.43 9.09 -10.11
CA ARG A 280 0.02 9.33 -10.48
C ARG A 280 -0.87 9.60 -9.26
N GLN A 281 -0.39 9.25 -8.08
CA GLN A 281 -1.10 9.40 -6.82
C GLN A 281 -0.61 10.60 -6.00
N LEU A 282 0.35 11.40 -6.50
CA LEU A 282 0.72 12.66 -5.88
C LEU A 282 -0.49 13.59 -5.83
N ARG A 283 -0.88 13.99 -4.63
CA ARG A 283 -2.04 14.84 -4.39
C ARG A 283 -1.66 16.11 -3.62
N ALA A 284 -2.50 17.13 -3.72
CA ALA A 284 -2.38 18.30 -2.87
C ALA A 284 -2.46 17.93 -1.39
N VAL A 285 -1.73 18.65 -0.56
CA VAL A 285 -1.78 18.48 0.90
C VAL A 285 -3.18 18.86 1.40
N ARG A 286 -3.79 17.97 2.17
CA ARG A 286 -5.11 18.16 2.78
C ARG A 286 -4.98 18.57 4.24
N VAL A 287 -6.08 19.09 4.79
CA VAL A 287 -6.14 19.47 6.22
C VAL A 287 -5.85 18.26 7.13
N GLU A 288 -6.31 17.09 6.72
CA GLU A 288 -6.09 15.83 7.42
C GLU A 288 -4.60 15.49 7.58
N ASP A 289 -3.77 15.88 6.61
CA ASP A 289 -2.33 15.65 6.62
C ASP A 289 -1.59 16.53 7.64
N MET A 290 -2.23 17.60 8.11
CA MET A 290 -1.63 18.60 9.00
C MET A 290 -1.93 18.36 10.49
N LEU A 291 -2.80 17.43 10.82
CA LEU A 291 -3.28 17.21 12.19
C LEU A 291 -2.32 16.45 13.11
N GLY A 292 -1.10 16.22 12.68
CA GLY A 292 0.01 15.82 13.54
C GLY A 292 -0.01 14.41 14.11
N ARG A 293 -1.05 13.62 13.82
CA ARG A 293 -1.22 12.28 14.35
C ARG A 293 -0.90 11.20 13.31
N GLU A 294 -0.11 10.21 13.68
CA GLU A 294 0.01 8.99 12.88
C GLU A 294 -1.28 8.16 13.03
N PRO A 295 -1.95 7.81 11.92
CA PRO A 295 -3.09 6.91 11.98
C PRO A 295 -2.68 5.56 12.60
N VAL A 296 -3.53 5.03 13.46
CA VAL A 296 -3.30 3.69 14.03
C VAL A 296 -3.30 2.67 12.89
N ARG A 297 -2.17 1.98 12.72
CA ARG A 297 -2.00 0.96 11.68
C ARG A 297 -2.59 -0.36 12.18
N MET A 298 -3.60 -0.86 11.49
CA MET A 298 -4.16 -2.18 11.79
C MET A 298 -4.26 -3.02 10.53
N GLU A 299 -3.94 -4.30 10.66
CA GLU A 299 -4.21 -5.31 9.63
C GLU A 299 -5.71 -5.64 9.67
N LEU A 300 -6.51 -4.95 8.86
CA LEU A 300 -7.96 -5.12 8.83
C LEU A 300 -8.37 -6.58 8.62
N GLU A 301 -7.62 -7.32 7.81
CA GLU A 301 -7.87 -8.74 7.55
C GLU A 301 -7.79 -9.59 8.83
N ARG A 302 -6.85 -9.27 9.73
CA ARG A 302 -6.69 -9.95 11.01
C ARG A 302 -7.73 -9.52 12.03
N VAL A 303 -7.99 -8.20 12.10
CA VAL A 303 -8.96 -7.62 13.04
C VAL A 303 -10.39 -7.93 12.63
N GLY A 304 -10.68 -7.97 11.32
CA GLY A 304 -11.99 -8.25 10.75
C GLY A 304 -12.29 -9.73 10.53
N ALA A 305 -11.40 -10.65 10.94
CA ALA A 305 -11.58 -12.09 10.71
C ALA A 305 -12.91 -12.64 11.26
N TYR A 306 -13.42 -12.06 12.35
CA TYR A 306 -14.71 -12.45 12.94
C TYR A 306 -15.93 -12.04 12.11
N LEU A 307 -15.74 -11.20 11.07
CA LEU A 307 -16.78 -10.76 10.13
C LEU A 307 -16.81 -11.63 8.86
N ALA A 308 -15.74 -12.40 8.61
CA ALA A 308 -15.61 -13.19 7.40
C ALA A 308 -16.65 -14.33 7.39
N ASN A 309 -17.37 -14.47 6.27
CA ASN A 309 -18.46 -15.41 6.08
C ASN A 309 -19.68 -15.22 7.01
N GLU A 310 -19.75 -14.09 7.72
CA GLU A 310 -20.86 -13.74 8.59
C GLU A 310 -21.90 -12.87 7.88
N VAL A 311 -23.13 -12.81 8.44
CA VAL A 311 -24.13 -11.83 8.04
C VAL A 311 -23.96 -10.61 8.94
N VAL A 312 -23.60 -9.48 8.35
CA VAL A 312 -23.36 -8.23 9.07
C VAL A 312 -24.39 -7.19 8.66
N LEU A 313 -25.04 -6.56 9.65
CA LEU A 313 -25.98 -5.47 9.42
C LEU A 313 -25.36 -4.16 9.92
N VAL A 314 -25.45 -3.12 9.08
CA VAL A 314 -25.03 -1.76 9.43
C VAL A 314 -26.23 -0.84 9.31
N THR A 315 -26.61 -0.20 10.43
CA THR A 315 -27.63 0.85 10.41
C THR A 315 -27.00 2.22 10.21
N GLY A 316 -27.71 3.12 9.55
CA GLY A 316 -27.12 4.39 9.11
C GLY A 316 -26.04 4.18 8.05
N ALA A 317 -26.25 3.18 7.19
CA ALA A 317 -25.29 2.71 6.20
C ALA A 317 -24.89 3.78 5.17
N GLY A 318 -25.77 4.73 4.86
CA GLY A 318 -25.48 5.87 3.98
C GLY A 318 -24.76 7.03 4.67
N GLY A 319 -24.63 7.00 6.01
CA GLY A 319 -23.90 8.02 6.77
C GLY A 319 -22.38 7.93 6.63
N SER A 320 -21.66 8.96 7.13
CA SER A 320 -20.19 9.02 7.02
C SER A 320 -19.48 7.83 7.68
N ILE A 321 -19.90 7.42 8.89
CA ILE A 321 -19.34 6.26 9.61
C ILE A 321 -19.92 4.97 9.08
N GLY A 322 -21.24 4.89 8.90
CA GLY A 322 -21.90 3.69 8.39
C GLY A 322 -21.41 3.30 6.99
N GLY A 323 -21.29 4.25 6.07
CA GLY A 323 -20.76 3.98 4.73
C GLY A 323 -19.32 3.49 4.75
N GLU A 324 -18.46 4.06 5.60
CA GLU A 324 -17.09 3.57 5.72
C GLU A 324 -17.02 2.19 6.41
N LEU A 325 -17.92 1.91 7.38
CA LEU A 325 -18.08 0.55 7.91
C LEU A 325 -18.42 -0.43 6.79
N CYS A 326 -19.38 -0.11 5.95
CA CYS A 326 -19.76 -0.95 4.81
C CYS A 326 -18.59 -1.18 3.85
N ARG A 327 -17.80 -0.13 3.53
CA ARG A 327 -16.61 -0.24 2.68
C ARG A 327 -15.54 -1.16 3.26
N GLN A 328 -15.29 -1.06 4.54
CA GLN A 328 -14.24 -1.85 5.20
C GLN A 328 -14.69 -3.29 5.47
N ILE A 329 -15.93 -3.49 5.90
CA ILE A 329 -16.50 -4.83 6.12
C ILE A 329 -16.55 -5.61 4.80
N ALA A 330 -16.91 -4.96 3.70
CA ALA A 330 -16.92 -5.60 2.38
C ALA A 330 -15.55 -6.22 1.98
N ARG A 331 -14.43 -5.65 2.45
CA ARG A 331 -13.08 -6.15 2.16
C ARG A 331 -12.74 -7.49 2.82
N VAL A 332 -13.43 -7.83 3.89
CA VAL A 332 -13.21 -9.11 4.61
C VAL A 332 -14.18 -10.22 4.18
N ASN A 333 -14.88 -10.01 3.07
CA ASN A 333 -15.78 -10.99 2.44
C ASN A 333 -16.85 -11.55 3.40
N PRO A 334 -17.77 -10.72 3.91
CA PRO A 334 -18.92 -11.22 4.66
C PRO A 334 -19.81 -12.07 3.76
N ARG A 335 -20.51 -13.03 4.34
CA ARG A 335 -21.53 -13.83 3.62
C ARG A 335 -22.63 -12.96 3.06
N ARG A 336 -23.06 -11.94 3.84
CA ARG A 336 -24.01 -10.91 3.46
C ARG A 336 -23.72 -9.63 4.22
N LEU A 337 -23.82 -8.49 3.56
CA LEU A 337 -23.70 -7.16 4.16
C LEU A 337 -25.05 -6.43 3.97
N VAL A 338 -25.80 -6.31 5.05
CA VAL A 338 -27.12 -5.65 5.04
C VAL A 338 -26.92 -4.16 5.34
N LEU A 339 -27.29 -3.32 4.37
CA LEU A 339 -27.16 -1.87 4.43
C LEU A 339 -28.52 -1.28 4.80
N LEU A 340 -28.70 -0.83 6.04
CA LEU A 340 -29.96 -0.25 6.49
C LEU A 340 -29.81 1.26 6.67
N ASP A 341 -30.65 2.02 5.99
CA ASP A 341 -30.80 3.47 6.16
C ASP A 341 -32.24 3.91 5.88
N HIS A 342 -32.65 5.04 6.48
CA HIS A 342 -33.94 5.66 6.19
C HIS A 342 -33.87 6.68 5.05
N ALA A 343 -32.67 7.14 4.69
CA ALA A 343 -32.44 8.08 3.60
C ALA A 343 -32.14 7.31 2.30
N GLU A 344 -33.12 7.31 1.39
CA GLU A 344 -33.02 6.60 0.10
C GLU A 344 -31.79 6.98 -0.69
N ASP A 345 -31.55 8.27 -0.92
CA ASP A 345 -30.41 8.76 -1.72
C ASP A 345 -29.07 8.28 -1.18
N ASN A 346 -28.88 8.39 0.14
CA ASN A 346 -27.64 7.96 0.78
C ASN A 346 -27.45 6.44 0.70
N LEU A 347 -28.54 5.67 0.83
CA LEU A 347 -28.51 4.21 0.70
C LEU A 347 -28.19 3.80 -0.73
N PHE A 348 -28.79 4.45 -1.72
CA PHE A 348 -28.54 4.22 -3.13
C PHE A 348 -27.07 4.51 -3.51
N GLU A 349 -26.51 5.64 -3.04
CA GLU A 349 -25.13 6.01 -3.32
C GLU A 349 -24.13 4.98 -2.80
N ILE A 350 -24.27 4.54 -1.54
CA ILE A 350 -23.34 3.54 -0.98
C ILE A 350 -23.50 2.17 -1.64
N LEU A 351 -24.73 1.76 -1.99
CA LEU A 351 -24.96 0.51 -2.71
C LEU A 351 -24.28 0.54 -4.06
N ARG A 352 -24.50 1.59 -4.84
CA ARG A 352 -23.88 1.77 -6.17
C ARG A 352 -22.36 1.74 -6.09
N GLU A 353 -21.76 2.46 -5.12
CA GLU A 353 -20.30 2.42 -4.92
C GLU A 353 -19.81 0.99 -4.65
N LEU A 354 -20.49 0.25 -3.78
CA LEU A 354 -20.10 -1.12 -3.44
C LEU A 354 -20.22 -2.08 -4.63
N GLU A 355 -21.28 -2.00 -5.40
CA GLU A 355 -21.53 -2.90 -6.54
C GLU A 355 -20.71 -2.54 -7.78
N GLU A 356 -20.73 -1.28 -8.22
CA GLU A 356 -20.11 -0.86 -9.47
C GLU A 356 -18.60 -0.64 -9.35
N GLU A 357 -18.14 0.02 -8.27
CA GLU A 357 -16.74 0.38 -8.13
C GLU A 357 -15.92 -0.69 -7.41
N ARG A 358 -16.54 -1.42 -6.48
CA ARG A 358 -15.87 -2.42 -5.63
C ARG A 358 -16.24 -3.85 -5.93
N HIS A 359 -17.21 -4.06 -6.82
CA HIS A 359 -17.70 -5.37 -7.26
C HIS A 359 -18.18 -6.29 -6.12
N VAL A 360 -18.78 -5.70 -5.08
CA VAL A 360 -19.33 -6.40 -3.91
C VAL A 360 -20.73 -6.90 -4.23
N ARG A 361 -20.89 -8.20 -4.39
CA ARG A 361 -22.19 -8.85 -4.72
C ARG A 361 -22.99 -9.29 -3.50
N THR A 362 -22.45 -9.15 -2.31
CA THR A 362 -23.06 -9.59 -1.04
C THR A 362 -23.80 -8.46 -0.31
N ALA A 363 -23.81 -7.27 -0.87
CA ALA A 363 -24.52 -6.12 -0.33
C ALA A 363 -26.02 -6.24 -0.58
N VAL A 364 -26.84 -5.98 0.46
CA VAL A 364 -28.30 -6.00 0.40
C VAL A 364 -28.84 -4.70 0.99
N PRO A 365 -29.45 -3.82 0.20
CA PRO A 365 -30.02 -2.58 0.70
C PRO A 365 -31.36 -2.84 1.41
N VAL A 366 -31.55 -2.17 2.54
CA VAL A 366 -32.81 -2.19 3.30
C VAL A 366 -33.20 -0.76 3.63
N LEU A 367 -34.23 -0.26 2.98
CA LEU A 367 -34.83 1.04 3.29
C LEU A 367 -35.75 0.87 4.51
N ALA A 368 -35.29 1.37 5.66
CA ALA A 368 -36.03 1.25 6.92
C ALA A 368 -35.60 2.32 7.94
N ASP A 369 -36.50 2.71 8.80
CA ASP A 369 -36.25 3.59 9.94
C ASP A 369 -36.07 2.75 11.22
N CYS A 370 -34.96 2.97 11.94
CA CYS A 370 -34.69 2.26 13.19
C CYS A 370 -35.71 2.56 14.32
N LYS A 371 -36.61 3.55 14.15
CA LYS A 371 -37.69 3.87 15.07
C LYS A 371 -38.90 2.94 14.91
N GLU A 372 -39.02 2.24 13.78
CA GLU A 372 -40.16 1.40 13.43
C GLU A 372 -39.94 -0.03 13.93
N GLU A 373 -40.60 -0.41 15.03
CA GLU A 373 -40.39 -1.69 15.71
C GLU A 373 -40.68 -2.90 14.82
N GLU A 374 -41.82 -2.91 14.15
CA GLU A 374 -42.22 -4.04 13.30
C GLU A 374 -41.23 -4.24 12.15
N ARG A 375 -40.81 -3.15 11.50
CA ARG A 375 -39.87 -3.19 10.41
C ARG A 375 -38.48 -3.65 10.87
N MET A 376 -37.99 -3.16 11.99
CA MET A 376 -36.72 -3.61 12.57
C MET A 376 -36.75 -5.09 12.95
N ARG A 377 -37.86 -5.56 13.50
CA ARG A 377 -38.07 -6.98 13.84
C ARG A 377 -38.09 -7.85 12.58
N GLU A 378 -38.81 -7.45 11.55
CA GLU A 378 -38.87 -8.10 10.25
C GLU A 378 -37.44 -8.24 9.67
N VAL A 379 -36.69 -7.14 9.56
CA VAL A 379 -35.33 -7.11 8.99
C VAL A 379 -34.37 -8.02 9.76
N LEU A 380 -34.35 -7.94 11.10
CA LEU A 380 -33.46 -8.76 11.91
C LEU A 380 -33.84 -10.26 11.85
N THR A 381 -35.15 -10.56 11.74
CA THR A 381 -35.63 -11.94 11.60
C THR A 381 -35.38 -12.50 10.21
N GLU A 382 -35.54 -11.71 9.14
CA GLU A 382 -35.33 -12.15 7.75
C GLU A 382 -33.86 -12.42 7.45
N HIS A 383 -33.01 -11.49 7.88
CA HIS A 383 -31.59 -11.56 7.52
C HIS A 383 -30.72 -12.34 8.52
N HIS A 384 -31.19 -12.56 9.74
CA HIS A 384 -30.47 -13.25 10.82
C HIS A 384 -29.01 -12.79 10.95
N PRO A 385 -28.75 -11.47 11.16
CA PRO A 385 -27.39 -10.99 11.29
C PRO A 385 -26.73 -11.54 12.54
N SER A 386 -25.52 -12.06 12.40
CA SER A 386 -24.69 -12.43 13.53
C SER A 386 -24.04 -11.23 14.20
N ILE A 387 -23.88 -10.13 13.45
CA ILE A 387 -23.26 -8.90 13.95
C ILE A 387 -24.06 -7.68 13.46
N VAL A 388 -24.34 -6.74 14.37
CA VAL A 388 -24.98 -5.45 14.09
C VAL A 388 -24.04 -4.31 14.49
N PHE A 389 -23.74 -3.41 13.55
CA PHE A 389 -23.13 -2.12 13.82
C PHE A 389 -24.21 -1.04 13.75
N HIS A 390 -24.52 -0.44 14.89
CA HIS A 390 -25.54 0.60 14.98
C HIS A 390 -24.92 1.99 14.91
N ALA A 391 -24.87 2.56 13.69
CA ALA A 391 -24.29 3.88 13.41
C ALA A 391 -25.36 4.94 13.08
N ALA A 392 -26.64 4.57 13.06
CA ALA A 392 -27.75 5.49 12.84
C ALA A 392 -27.90 6.44 14.03
N ALA A 393 -27.71 7.74 13.82
CA ALA A 393 -27.92 8.77 14.84
C ALA A 393 -27.96 10.18 14.23
N TYR A 394 -28.73 11.08 14.83
CA TYR A 394 -28.61 12.51 14.60
C TYR A 394 -27.44 13.09 15.40
N LYS A 395 -26.61 13.94 14.77
CA LYS A 395 -25.35 14.40 15.35
C LYS A 395 -25.16 15.93 15.43
N HIS A 396 -26.00 16.69 14.69
CA HIS A 396 -25.87 18.15 14.64
C HIS A 396 -26.42 18.78 15.91
N VAL A 397 -25.52 19.31 16.76
CA VAL A 397 -25.87 19.84 18.08
C VAL A 397 -26.96 20.93 17.96
N THR A 398 -26.77 21.95 17.11
CA THR A 398 -27.74 23.05 16.94
C THR A 398 -29.12 22.56 16.54
N MET A 399 -29.18 21.57 15.63
CA MET A 399 -30.47 21.00 15.21
C MET A 399 -31.14 20.21 16.34
N MET A 400 -30.36 19.52 17.15
CA MET A 400 -30.90 18.73 18.26
C MET A 400 -31.37 19.63 19.42
N GLU A 401 -30.69 20.74 19.68
CA GLU A 401 -31.19 21.75 20.64
C GLU A 401 -32.55 22.31 20.24
N LEU A 402 -32.80 22.53 18.96
CA LEU A 402 -34.07 22.98 18.42
C LEU A 402 -35.13 21.86 18.34
N ASN A 403 -34.72 20.59 18.37
CA ASN A 403 -35.60 19.42 18.20
C ASN A 403 -35.29 18.33 19.26
N PRO A 404 -35.43 18.62 20.56
CA PRO A 404 -35.00 17.70 21.62
C PRO A 404 -35.79 16.38 21.62
N VAL A 405 -37.08 16.42 21.31
CA VAL A 405 -37.90 15.21 21.24
C VAL A 405 -37.42 14.26 20.15
N GLU A 406 -37.09 14.79 18.97
CA GLU A 406 -36.58 13.98 17.86
C GLU A 406 -35.19 13.45 18.16
N ALA A 407 -34.33 14.19 18.86
CA ALA A 407 -33.05 13.71 19.32
C ALA A 407 -33.22 12.46 20.21
N ILE A 408 -34.14 12.50 21.19
CA ILE A 408 -34.42 11.37 22.07
C ILE A 408 -35.05 10.20 21.29
N ARG A 409 -36.01 10.45 20.46
CA ARG A 409 -36.67 9.41 19.64
C ARG A 409 -35.66 8.67 18.76
N ASN A 410 -34.87 9.42 18.02
CA ASN A 410 -33.95 8.84 17.04
C ASN A 410 -32.68 8.24 17.67
N ASN A 411 -32.07 8.92 18.66
CA ASN A 411 -30.80 8.45 19.21
C ASN A 411 -30.97 7.46 20.37
N ALA A 412 -31.93 7.75 21.31
CA ALA A 412 -32.08 6.92 22.49
C ALA A 412 -33.12 5.80 22.28
N LEU A 413 -34.38 6.16 21.86
CA LEU A 413 -35.43 5.16 21.79
C LEU A 413 -35.24 4.19 20.62
N ALA A 414 -34.75 4.64 19.46
CA ALA A 414 -34.43 3.75 18.35
C ALA A 414 -33.25 2.81 18.69
N THR A 415 -32.23 3.30 19.40
CA THR A 415 -31.13 2.44 19.89
C THR A 415 -31.65 1.40 20.88
N ARG A 416 -32.49 1.81 21.83
CA ARG A 416 -33.15 0.89 22.77
C ARG A 416 -33.92 -0.21 22.06
N LEU A 417 -34.68 0.17 21.05
CA LEU A 417 -35.47 -0.73 20.22
C LEU A 417 -34.58 -1.72 19.47
N ALA A 418 -33.58 -1.23 18.75
CA ALA A 418 -32.66 -2.03 17.97
C ALA A 418 -31.87 -3.02 18.87
N ALA A 419 -31.36 -2.55 20.01
CA ALA A 419 -30.62 -3.39 20.96
C ALA A 419 -31.51 -4.47 21.58
N ARG A 420 -32.74 -4.14 21.95
CA ARG A 420 -33.72 -5.10 22.47
C ARG A 420 -34.04 -6.18 21.44
N ILE A 421 -34.42 -5.80 20.23
CA ILE A 421 -34.79 -6.77 19.18
C ILE A 421 -33.57 -7.64 18.82
N ALA A 422 -32.37 -7.07 18.76
CA ALA A 422 -31.13 -7.83 18.53
C ALA A 422 -30.96 -8.95 19.58
N GLY A 423 -31.21 -8.64 20.86
CA GLY A 423 -31.19 -9.65 21.93
C GLY A 423 -32.29 -10.68 21.82
N GLU A 424 -33.51 -10.26 21.47
CA GLU A 424 -34.67 -11.16 21.32
C GLU A 424 -34.49 -12.16 20.15
N VAL A 425 -33.88 -11.75 19.05
CA VAL A 425 -33.64 -12.61 17.87
C VAL A 425 -32.29 -13.34 17.93
N GLY A 426 -31.48 -13.11 18.96
CA GLY A 426 -30.24 -13.85 19.18
C GLY A 426 -29.08 -13.38 18.32
N VAL A 427 -28.96 -12.08 18.04
CA VAL A 427 -27.78 -11.50 17.40
C VAL A 427 -26.53 -11.78 18.26
N GLY A 428 -25.47 -12.28 17.66
CA GLY A 428 -24.24 -12.61 18.38
C GLY A 428 -23.50 -11.40 18.96
N ARG A 429 -23.45 -10.28 18.22
CA ARG A 429 -22.79 -9.02 18.63
C ARG A 429 -23.57 -7.79 18.20
N PHE A 430 -23.69 -6.82 19.11
CA PHE A 430 -24.28 -5.52 18.84
C PHE A 430 -23.28 -4.42 19.25
N VAL A 431 -22.84 -3.60 18.29
CA VAL A 431 -21.86 -2.54 18.50
C VAL A 431 -22.52 -1.18 18.29
N LEU A 432 -22.65 -0.39 19.35
CA LEU A 432 -23.17 0.99 19.29
C LEU A 432 -22.03 1.95 18.97
N VAL A 433 -22.18 2.73 17.91
CA VAL A 433 -21.33 3.89 17.61
C VAL A 433 -21.78 5.08 18.48
N SER A 434 -20.93 5.53 19.42
CA SER A 434 -21.20 6.64 20.33
C SER A 434 -20.21 7.79 20.17
N THR A 435 -20.11 8.67 21.15
CA THR A 435 -19.34 9.91 21.10
C THR A 435 -18.74 10.29 22.45
N ASP A 436 -17.66 11.06 22.45
CA ASP A 436 -17.07 11.73 23.62
C ASP A 436 -18.06 12.63 24.36
N LYS A 437 -19.05 13.17 23.65
CA LYS A 437 -20.06 14.11 24.19
C LYS A 437 -21.13 13.42 25.07
N ALA A 438 -21.15 12.08 25.09
CA ALA A 438 -22.01 11.29 25.97
C ALA A 438 -21.45 11.18 27.40
N VAL A 439 -20.15 11.44 27.64
CA VAL A 439 -19.47 11.23 28.94
C VAL A 439 -19.96 12.22 30.00
N LYS A 440 -20.03 13.52 29.66
CA LYS A 440 -20.58 14.60 30.49
C LYS A 440 -21.48 15.45 29.60
N PRO A 441 -22.72 15.01 29.34
CA PRO A 441 -23.56 15.61 28.35
C PRO A 441 -23.98 17.04 28.75
N ALA A 442 -23.47 18.02 28.02
CA ALA A 442 -23.84 19.43 28.15
C ALA A 442 -24.84 19.88 27.09
N THR A 443 -25.25 18.98 26.19
CA THR A 443 -26.14 19.25 25.05
C THR A 443 -27.20 18.17 24.92
N VAL A 444 -28.32 18.50 24.30
CA VAL A 444 -29.43 17.54 23.99
C VAL A 444 -28.89 16.35 23.18
N MET A 445 -28.02 16.61 22.17
CA MET A 445 -27.39 15.55 21.39
C MET A 445 -26.55 14.64 22.27
N GLY A 446 -25.70 15.19 23.13
CA GLY A 446 -24.88 14.41 24.08
C GLY A 446 -25.73 13.59 25.05
N ALA A 447 -26.79 14.20 25.62
CA ALA A 447 -27.73 13.54 26.53
C ALA A 447 -28.49 12.39 25.83
N SER A 448 -28.93 12.59 24.58
CA SER A 448 -29.59 11.54 23.80
C SER A 448 -28.68 10.33 23.53
N LYS A 449 -27.37 10.57 23.32
CA LYS A 449 -26.37 9.50 23.14
C LYS A 449 -26.04 8.80 24.45
N ALA A 450 -25.98 9.53 25.61
CA ALA A 450 -25.82 8.91 26.92
C ALA A 450 -27.00 7.98 27.24
N LEU A 451 -28.23 8.41 26.96
CA LEU A 451 -29.43 7.56 27.10
C LEU A 451 -29.37 6.32 26.18
N ALA A 452 -28.83 6.46 24.97
CA ALA A 452 -28.63 5.34 24.07
C ALA A 452 -27.62 4.32 24.64
N GLU A 453 -26.53 4.78 25.24
CA GLU A 453 -25.54 3.91 25.90
C GLU A 453 -26.16 3.15 27.08
N TRP A 454 -26.93 3.83 27.94
CA TRP A 454 -27.65 3.16 29.05
C TRP A 454 -28.67 2.15 28.54
N ALA A 455 -29.33 2.41 27.41
CA ALA A 455 -30.25 1.45 26.81
C ALA A 455 -29.53 0.18 26.32
N VAL A 456 -28.31 0.32 25.77
CA VAL A 456 -27.45 -0.82 25.37
C VAL A 456 -26.97 -1.60 26.61
N GLU A 457 -26.55 -0.91 27.67
CA GLU A 457 -26.17 -1.53 28.95
C GLU A 457 -27.32 -2.32 29.56
N ALA A 458 -28.54 -1.75 29.56
CA ALA A 458 -29.75 -2.44 30.04
C ALA A 458 -30.09 -3.67 29.17
N ALA A 459 -29.87 -3.59 27.85
CA ALA A 459 -30.04 -4.74 26.94
C ALA A 459 -28.99 -5.82 27.22
N ALA A 460 -27.74 -5.43 27.48
CA ALA A 460 -26.66 -6.34 27.84
C ALA A 460 -26.98 -7.16 29.10
N ALA A 461 -27.53 -6.51 30.13
CA ALA A 461 -27.96 -7.20 31.34
C ALA A 461 -29.14 -8.16 31.11
N ARG A 462 -30.03 -7.84 30.17
CA ARG A 462 -31.23 -8.64 29.89
C ARG A 462 -31.00 -9.80 28.94
N TYR A 463 -30.06 -9.64 27.98
CA TYR A 463 -29.81 -10.61 26.90
C TYR A 463 -28.33 -11.04 26.88
N PRO A 464 -27.87 -11.82 27.85
CA PRO A 464 -26.46 -12.17 28.04
C PRO A 464 -25.88 -13.04 26.89
N ALA A 465 -26.73 -13.61 26.06
CA ALA A 465 -26.28 -14.36 24.87
C ALA A 465 -25.76 -13.45 23.73
N THR A 466 -26.17 -12.18 23.72
CA THR A 466 -25.69 -11.16 22.79
C THR A 466 -24.59 -10.35 23.45
N ARG A 467 -23.46 -10.18 22.77
CA ARG A 467 -22.36 -9.33 23.24
C ARG A 467 -22.61 -7.89 22.80
N TYR A 468 -22.84 -7.02 23.78
CA TYR A 468 -23.06 -5.61 23.52
C TYR A 468 -21.79 -4.82 23.80
N ALA A 469 -21.44 -3.92 22.87
CA ALA A 469 -20.33 -2.99 23.03
C ALA A 469 -20.75 -1.58 22.61
N THR A 470 -20.19 -0.60 23.28
CA THR A 470 -20.32 0.83 22.94
C THR A 470 -18.94 1.39 22.62
N VAL A 471 -18.83 2.17 21.52
CA VAL A 471 -17.54 2.76 21.12
C VAL A 471 -17.67 4.28 21.11
N ARG A 472 -16.89 4.94 21.98
CA ARG A 472 -16.84 6.40 22.14
C ARG A 472 -15.63 6.98 21.41
N PHE A 473 -15.84 8.03 20.63
CA PHE A 473 -14.77 8.81 20.00
C PHE A 473 -15.20 10.25 19.75
N GLY A 474 -14.24 11.13 19.45
CA GLY A 474 -14.48 12.54 19.23
C GLY A 474 -14.92 12.88 17.80
N ASN A 475 -14.42 13.99 17.27
CA ASN A 475 -14.80 14.43 15.94
C ASN A 475 -14.06 13.64 14.85
N VAL A 476 -14.75 13.37 13.75
CA VAL A 476 -14.14 12.77 12.56
C VAL A 476 -14.03 13.79 11.43
N LEU A 477 -12.87 13.83 10.79
CA LEU A 477 -12.59 14.76 9.70
C LEU A 477 -13.36 14.38 8.45
N GLY A 478 -13.82 15.40 7.73
CA GLY A 478 -14.50 15.21 6.45
C GLY A 478 -15.93 14.66 6.56
N SER A 479 -16.47 14.45 7.77
CA SER A 479 -17.85 14.02 7.93
C SER A 479 -18.85 15.11 7.48
N SER A 480 -20.02 14.70 6.98
CA SER A 480 -21.06 15.59 6.47
C SER A 480 -21.42 16.67 7.50
N GLY A 481 -21.45 17.96 7.09
CA GLY A 481 -21.74 19.11 7.94
C GLY A 481 -20.71 19.38 9.04
N SER A 482 -19.48 18.83 8.94
CA SER A 482 -18.39 19.11 9.89
C SER A 482 -17.86 20.54 9.75
N VAL A 483 -17.19 21.02 10.81
CA VAL A 483 -16.54 22.34 10.84
C VAL A 483 -15.57 22.53 9.65
N VAL A 484 -14.88 21.50 9.23
CA VAL A 484 -13.97 21.52 8.07
C VAL A 484 -14.73 21.84 6.78
N GLN A 485 -15.91 21.25 6.58
CA GLN A 485 -16.73 21.55 5.39
C GLN A 485 -17.32 22.97 5.43
N ILE A 486 -17.71 23.44 6.62
CA ILE A 486 -18.20 24.80 6.81
C ILE A 486 -17.09 25.80 6.47
N PHE A 487 -15.91 25.63 7.05
CA PHE A 487 -14.76 26.51 6.78
C PHE A 487 -14.37 26.49 5.29
N ARG A 488 -14.32 25.30 4.67
CA ARG A 488 -14.03 25.20 3.22
C ARG A 488 -15.02 25.99 2.38
N ARG A 489 -16.32 25.92 2.71
CA ARG A 489 -17.36 26.68 2.01
C ARG A 489 -17.19 28.19 2.23
N GLN A 490 -16.95 28.62 3.48
CA GLN A 490 -16.74 30.04 3.82
C GLN A 490 -15.50 30.60 3.12
N ILE A 491 -14.40 29.86 3.13
CA ILE A 491 -13.16 30.24 2.43
C ILE A 491 -13.42 30.34 0.92
N GLY A 492 -14.09 29.36 0.32
CA GLY A 492 -14.44 29.36 -1.09
C GLY A 492 -15.38 30.52 -1.50
N ALA A 493 -16.16 31.05 -0.56
CA ALA A 493 -17.02 32.22 -0.76
C ALA A 493 -16.29 33.56 -0.51
N GLY A 494 -14.98 33.54 -0.18
CA GLY A 494 -14.19 34.76 0.12
C GLY A 494 -14.26 35.20 1.59
N GLY A 495 -14.81 34.38 2.48
CA GLY A 495 -14.91 34.64 3.92
C GLY A 495 -16.16 35.46 4.33
N PRO A 496 -16.25 35.88 5.60
CA PRO A 496 -15.37 35.53 6.69
C PRO A 496 -15.52 34.08 7.18
N VAL A 497 -14.45 33.51 7.76
CA VAL A 497 -14.52 32.25 8.49
C VAL A 497 -14.98 32.50 9.91
N THR A 498 -16.03 31.80 10.35
CA THR A 498 -16.66 32.04 11.66
C THR A 498 -16.28 30.95 12.65
N VAL A 499 -15.67 31.34 13.78
CA VAL A 499 -15.35 30.47 14.91
C VAL A 499 -16.20 30.90 16.10
N THR A 500 -16.92 29.95 16.70
CA THR A 500 -17.86 30.25 17.81
C THR A 500 -17.16 30.74 19.07
N ASP A 501 -16.05 30.10 19.45
CA ASP A 501 -15.18 30.50 20.57
C ASP A 501 -13.73 30.16 20.23
N PRO A 502 -12.79 31.13 20.29
CA PRO A 502 -11.38 30.89 19.95
C PRO A 502 -10.68 29.90 20.88
N ARG A 503 -11.19 29.69 22.09
CA ARG A 503 -10.64 28.74 23.07
C ARG A 503 -11.09 27.30 22.82
N MET A 504 -12.02 27.09 21.88
CA MET A 504 -12.60 25.78 21.62
C MET A 504 -11.57 24.81 21.04
N THR A 505 -11.39 23.68 21.70
CA THR A 505 -10.57 22.56 21.23
C THR A 505 -11.44 21.34 20.95
N ARG A 506 -10.99 20.46 20.05
CA ARG A 506 -11.64 19.19 19.74
C ARG A 506 -10.60 18.11 19.44
N TYR A 507 -10.93 16.88 19.79
CA TYR A 507 -10.21 15.71 19.31
C TYR A 507 -10.64 15.37 17.91
N PHE A 508 -9.69 15.05 17.03
CA PHE A 508 -9.96 14.68 15.65
C PHE A 508 -9.29 13.36 15.28
N MET A 509 -9.98 12.57 14.47
CA MET A 509 -9.40 11.42 13.78
C MET A 509 -9.99 11.31 12.38
N THR A 510 -9.38 10.46 11.53
CA THR A 510 -9.94 10.21 10.19
C THR A 510 -11.10 9.22 10.28
N ILE A 511 -12.05 9.32 9.32
CA ILE A 511 -13.18 8.38 9.26
C ILE A 511 -12.68 6.93 9.08
N PRO A 512 -11.74 6.63 8.15
CA PRO A 512 -11.22 5.28 8.00
C PRO A 512 -10.58 4.70 9.26
N GLU A 513 -9.82 5.51 10.00
CA GLU A 513 -9.20 5.11 11.25
C GLU A 513 -10.24 4.80 12.32
N SER A 514 -11.23 5.69 12.52
CA SER A 514 -12.30 5.47 13.49
C SER A 514 -13.05 4.18 13.24
N VAL A 515 -13.33 3.88 11.98
CA VAL A 515 -14.03 2.65 11.58
C VAL A 515 -13.20 1.40 11.83
N GLN A 516 -11.89 1.41 11.56
CA GLN A 516 -11.03 0.29 11.91
C GLN A 516 -11.05 0.00 13.42
N LEU A 517 -10.99 1.06 14.22
CA LEU A 517 -11.03 0.94 15.68
C LEU A 517 -12.40 0.47 16.17
N ILE A 518 -13.50 0.89 15.53
CA ILE A 518 -14.85 0.37 15.83
C ILE A 518 -14.92 -1.14 15.53
N ILE A 519 -14.44 -1.58 14.39
CA ILE A 519 -14.39 -3.00 14.02
C ILE A 519 -13.54 -3.78 15.04
N ARG A 520 -12.39 -3.23 15.44
CA ARG A 520 -11.54 -3.84 16.46
C ARG A 520 -12.23 -3.94 17.81
N ALA A 521 -12.90 -2.88 18.26
CA ALA A 521 -13.65 -2.90 19.51
C ALA A 521 -14.71 -4.02 19.51
N GLY A 522 -15.42 -4.20 18.37
CA GLY A 522 -16.34 -5.31 18.19
C GLY A 522 -15.66 -6.69 18.30
N SER A 523 -14.40 -6.83 17.86
CA SER A 523 -13.66 -8.10 18.01
C SER A 523 -13.20 -8.36 19.44
N LEU A 524 -12.83 -7.31 20.17
CA LEU A 524 -12.30 -7.37 21.54
C LEU A 524 -13.40 -7.52 22.59
N SER A 525 -14.67 -7.25 22.26
CA SER A 525 -15.77 -7.41 23.18
C SER A 525 -15.95 -8.88 23.57
N GLU A 526 -15.51 -9.22 24.77
CA GLU A 526 -15.63 -10.56 25.37
C GLU A 526 -16.79 -10.62 26.37
N GLY A 527 -17.04 -9.51 27.06
CA GLY A 527 -18.14 -9.33 28.01
C GLY A 527 -19.40 -8.78 27.33
N SER A 528 -20.31 -8.28 28.15
CA SER A 528 -21.53 -7.62 27.69
C SER A 528 -21.67 -6.25 28.35
N GLY A 529 -21.93 -5.22 27.54
CA GLY A 529 -22.06 -3.83 27.99
C GLY A 529 -20.75 -3.05 28.09
N GLU A 530 -19.66 -3.55 27.50
CA GLU A 530 -18.36 -2.89 27.53
C GLU A 530 -18.35 -1.57 26.76
N VAL A 531 -17.67 -0.55 27.32
CA VAL A 531 -17.50 0.76 26.70
C VAL A 531 -16.03 0.93 26.31
N PHE A 532 -15.78 1.00 25.02
CA PHE A 532 -14.46 1.28 24.44
C PHE A 532 -14.31 2.77 24.17
N VAL A 533 -13.20 3.35 24.58
CA VAL A 533 -12.84 4.74 24.25
C VAL A 533 -11.66 4.70 23.29
N LEU A 534 -11.85 5.30 22.13
CA LEU A 534 -10.78 5.36 21.13
C LEU A 534 -9.75 6.41 21.54
N GLU A 535 -8.47 6.06 21.38
CA GLU A 535 -7.39 7.01 21.60
C GLU A 535 -7.36 8.05 20.48
N MET A 536 -7.57 9.32 20.85
CA MET A 536 -7.74 10.42 19.89
C MET A 536 -6.46 11.26 19.70
N GLY A 537 -5.40 11.02 20.50
CA GLY A 537 -4.22 11.87 20.57
C GLY A 537 -4.52 13.23 21.21
N ASP A 538 -3.81 14.28 20.78
CA ASP A 538 -3.96 15.63 21.33
C ASP A 538 -5.19 16.36 20.79
N SER A 539 -5.76 17.25 21.61
CA SER A 539 -6.86 18.11 21.17
C SER A 539 -6.34 19.28 20.31
N ILE A 540 -7.08 19.65 19.29
CA ILE A 540 -6.70 20.69 18.33
C ILE A 540 -7.60 21.91 18.50
N GLY A 541 -7.00 23.10 18.53
CA GLY A 541 -7.71 24.37 18.55
C GLY A 541 -8.53 24.56 17.26
N ILE A 542 -9.82 24.94 17.41
CA ILE A 542 -10.66 25.20 16.23
C ILE A 542 -10.18 26.47 15.49
N MET A 543 -9.62 27.43 16.21
CA MET A 543 -9.00 28.62 15.63
C MET A 543 -7.78 28.23 14.79
N ASP A 544 -6.88 27.40 15.33
CA ASP A 544 -5.70 26.91 14.63
C ASP A 544 -6.07 26.13 13.36
N LEU A 545 -7.15 25.34 13.44
CA LEU A 545 -7.70 24.63 12.31
C LEU A 545 -8.20 25.61 11.22
N ALA A 546 -8.93 26.65 11.61
CA ALA A 546 -9.42 27.67 10.68
C ALA A 546 -8.28 28.40 9.98
N GLU A 547 -7.30 28.89 10.74
CA GLU A 547 -6.11 29.53 10.18
C GLU A 547 -5.33 28.61 9.25
N THR A 548 -5.17 27.34 9.64
CA THR A 548 -4.53 26.33 8.81
C THR A 548 -5.26 26.16 7.49
N MET A 549 -6.60 26.11 7.51
CA MET A 549 -7.41 25.96 6.31
C MET A 549 -7.37 27.20 5.40
N ILE A 550 -7.39 28.40 5.97
CA ILE A 550 -7.21 29.66 5.24
C ILE A 550 -5.83 29.65 4.54
N ARG A 551 -4.79 29.36 5.29
CA ARG A 551 -3.44 29.23 4.73
C ARG A 551 -3.35 28.14 3.65
N LEU A 552 -4.01 26.99 3.82
CA LEU A 552 -4.08 25.94 2.81
C LEU A 552 -4.82 26.36 1.54
N SER A 553 -5.67 27.34 1.61
CA SER A 553 -6.41 27.88 0.45
C SER A 553 -5.68 29.01 -0.30
N GLY A 554 -4.48 29.41 0.16
CA GLY A 554 -3.68 30.44 -0.50
C GLY A 554 -4.02 31.88 -0.06
N LEU A 555 -4.74 32.04 1.04
CA LEU A 555 -5.17 33.33 1.60
C LEU A 555 -4.39 33.67 2.88
#